data_1a45073e1ce1fe18cb2c587eef61f7a9
#
_entry.id   1a45073e1ce1fe18cb2c587eef61f7a9
#
_cell.length_a   1.000
_cell.length_b   1.000
_cell.length_c   1.000
_cell.angle_alpha   90.00
_cell.angle_beta   90.00
_cell.angle_gamma   90.00
#
_symmetry.space_group_name_H-M   'P 1'
#
loop_
_entity.id
_entity.type
_entity.pdbx_description
1 polymer ?
#
loop_
_entity_poly.entity_id
_entity_poly.type
_entity_poly.pdbx_seq_one_letter_code
_entity_poly.pdbx_strand_id
1 'polypeptide(L)'
;MESLNDIVSSINGVLWSSVIIVLLVGAGVYFTIRTKAVQLRYFGTMFKLIANTAGTKTEGNEISPFQAFCVSTASRVGVGNIAGIAIAIVSGGPGAIFWMWFIAVIGSATGFVESTLAQIYKVPREDGNGFRGGPAYYLKNGLGHKLWAAIFAILISVTYGMIYNSVQSNTISLALNHALGADRMVVGAVITVLAMAVICGGMGRIARVTEWMVPLMAGLYIVIALGIMIYNITDMPHVFYIIFRDAFDWQAAFGGGMGAAVLTGFKRGLFSNEAGEGSVPNAAATADANHPVVQGLIQAFGVYVDTLFICSASAFIVLLTGDYASTGLTGIELVQWDLAQYFGPMAPKAVSILIFLFAFTSLIGNYYYGEINIGHLTHKKWPLNLFRVLIAVMIFWGSIADLPLVWNLADLFMAFMVLTNVTAILLLFPQVRTCLKDYEDQLAKGIKLPIFHKKVLKNQKGIVWWDDENNFNGAKK
;
A
#
# COMPACT_ATOMS: atom_id res chain seq x y z
N MET A 1 -21.89 19.36 3.87
CA MET A 1 -20.90 18.38 3.35
C MET A 1 -20.47 18.69 1.92
N GLU A 2 -21.36 19.20 1.06
CA GLU A 2 -21.00 19.62 -0.31
C GLU A 2 -19.88 20.67 -0.35
N SER A 3 -19.97 21.72 0.46
CA SER A 3 -18.94 22.76 0.50
C SER A 3 -17.56 22.25 0.95
N LEU A 4 -17.49 21.26 1.84
CA LEU A 4 -16.24 20.66 2.28
C LEU A 4 -15.64 19.81 1.16
N ASN A 5 -16.46 19.02 0.48
CA ASN A 5 -16.01 18.20 -0.65
C ASN A 5 -15.47 19.08 -1.79
N ASP A 6 -16.09 20.23 -2.06
CA ASP A 6 -15.65 21.17 -3.11
C ASP A 6 -14.30 21.79 -2.77
N ILE A 7 -14.09 22.20 -1.50
CA ILE A 7 -12.80 22.72 -1.04
C ILE A 7 -11.69 21.65 -1.19
N VAL A 8 -11.95 20.44 -0.71
CA VAL A 8 -10.98 19.34 -0.77
C VAL A 8 -10.69 18.97 -2.23
N SER A 9 -11.70 18.92 -3.08
CA SER A 9 -11.55 18.65 -4.52
C SER A 9 -10.72 19.72 -5.22
N SER A 10 -10.93 20.99 -4.89
CA SER A 10 -10.14 22.11 -5.46
C SER A 10 -8.66 22.03 -5.06
N ILE A 11 -8.36 21.73 -3.80
CA ILE A 11 -6.98 21.53 -3.33
C ILE A 11 -6.34 20.32 -4.03
N ASN A 12 -7.07 19.21 -4.14
CA ASN A 12 -6.64 18.03 -4.88
C ASN A 12 -6.32 18.35 -6.36
N GLY A 13 -7.16 19.18 -6.99
CA GLY A 13 -6.94 19.65 -8.37
C GLY A 13 -5.57 20.29 -8.54
N VAL A 14 -5.17 21.16 -7.60
CA VAL A 14 -3.86 21.82 -7.64
C VAL A 14 -2.72 20.86 -7.33
N LEU A 15 -2.82 20.06 -6.28
CA LEU A 15 -1.74 19.17 -5.84
C LEU A 15 -1.45 18.07 -6.87
N TRP A 16 -2.50 17.44 -7.39
CA TRP A 16 -2.36 16.30 -8.29
C TRP A 16 -2.16 16.68 -9.76
N SER A 17 -2.49 17.90 -10.17
CA SER A 17 -2.34 18.31 -11.58
C SER A 17 -0.88 18.33 -12.05
N SER A 18 0.07 18.69 -11.18
CA SER A 18 1.47 18.78 -11.57
C SER A 18 2.44 18.40 -10.45
N VAL A 19 2.22 18.85 -9.22
CA VAL A 19 3.21 18.73 -8.15
C VAL A 19 3.49 17.27 -7.78
N ILE A 20 2.46 16.52 -7.43
CA ILE A 20 2.58 15.13 -6.96
C ILE A 20 3.01 14.20 -8.09
N ILE A 21 2.42 14.35 -9.28
CA ILE A 21 2.75 13.51 -10.45
C ILE A 21 4.22 13.70 -10.84
N VAL A 22 4.68 14.95 -10.97
CA VAL A 22 6.07 15.25 -11.33
C VAL A 22 7.03 14.70 -10.27
N LEU A 23 6.70 14.86 -8.99
CA LEU A 23 7.53 14.35 -7.90
C LEU A 23 7.62 12.83 -7.91
N LEU A 24 6.49 12.13 -8.05
CA LEU A 24 6.44 10.66 -8.06
C LEU A 24 7.15 10.07 -9.28
N VAL A 25 6.82 10.57 -10.48
CA VAL A 25 7.43 10.09 -11.72
C VAL A 25 8.92 10.43 -11.74
N GLY A 26 9.28 11.67 -11.38
CA GLY A 26 10.66 12.11 -11.32
C GLY A 26 11.49 11.27 -10.34
N ALA A 27 10.98 11.03 -9.13
CA ALA A 27 11.66 10.20 -8.14
C ALA A 27 11.75 8.73 -8.60
N GLY A 28 10.65 8.15 -9.10
CA GLY A 28 10.62 6.76 -9.58
C GLY A 28 11.59 6.54 -10.73
N VAL A 29 11.63 7.43 -11.71
CA VAL A 29 12.60 7.38 -12.83
C VAL A 29 14.03 7.59 -12.33
N TYR A 30 14.25 8.57 -11.45
CA TYR A 30 15.56 8.82 -10.85
C TYR A 30 16.09 7.57 -10.12
N PHE A 31 15.28 6.97 -9.25
CA PHE A 31 15.68 5.76 -8.53
C PHE A 31 15.88 4.57 -9.47
N THR A 32 15.02 4.39 -10.48
CA THR A 32 15.18 3.35 -11.50
C THR A 32 16.53 3.45 -12.21
N ILE A 33 16.90 4.64 -12.67
CA ILE A 33 18.19 4.87 -13.36
C ILE A 33 19.36 4.66 -12.40
N ARG A 34 19.29 5.26 -11.20
CA ARG A 34 20.41 5.25 -10.24
C ARG A 34 20.66 3.89 -9.59
N THR A 35 19.65 3.04 -9.52
CA THR A 35 19.76 1.64 -9.05
C THR A 35 19.94 0.63 -10.20
N LYS A 36 20.08 1.11 -11.44
CA LYS A 36 20.17 0.27 -12.66
C LYS A 36 18.97 -0.66 -12.77
N ALA A 37 17.77 -0.10 -12.62
CA ALA A 37 16.49 -0.82 -12.68
C ALA A 37 16.45 -2.04 -11.72
N VAL A 38 16.77 -1.81 -10.45
CA VAL A 38 16.79 -2.84 -9.39
C VAL A 38 15.51 -3.67 -9.35
N GLN A 39 14.37 -3.01 -9.53
CA GLN A 39 13.05 -3.62 -9.51
C GLN A 39 12.80 -4.61 -10.66
N LEU A 40 13.47 -4.44 -11.79
CA LEU A 40 13.40 -5.37 -12.92
C LEU A 40 14.52 -6.43 -12.86
N ARG A 41 15.73 -5.99 -12.59
CA ARG A 41 16.94 -6.83 -12.56
C ARG A 41 16.89 -7.91 -11.48
N TYR A 42 16.28 -7.62 -10.33
CA TYR A 42 16.15 -8.55 -9.21
C TYR A 42 14.75 -9.18 -9.09
N PHE A 43 13.90 -9.10 -10.11
CA PHE A 43 12.54 -9.64 -10.05
C PHE A 43 12.50 -11.13 -9.62
N GLY A 44 13.32 -11.98 -10.25
CA GLY A 44 13.41 -13.40 -9.86
C GLY A 44 13.97 -13.61 -8.44
N THR A 45 14.85 -12.72 -7.98
CA THR A 45 15.38 -12.76 -6.61
C THR A 45 14.32 -12.36 -5.60
N MET A 46 13.49 -11.36 -5.91
CA MET A 46 12.38 -10.93 -5.03
C MET A 46 11.44 -12.09 -4.73
N PHE A 47 11.04 -12.83 -5.78
CA PHE A 47 10.19 -14.01 -5.63
C PHE A 47 10.84 -15.09 -4.76
N LYS A 48 12.14 -15.39 -5.00
CA LYS A 48 12.89 -16.36 -4.19
C LYS A 48 13.01 -15.94 -2.73
N LEU A 49 13.23 -14.66 -2.45
CA LEU A 49 13.33 -14.13 -1.09
C LEU A 49 12.01 -14.33 -0.32
N ILE A 50 10.88 -14.07 -0.95
CA ILE A 50 9.56 -14.31 -0.33
C ILE A 50 9.36 -15.80 -0.09
N ALA A 51 9.59 -16.65 -1.10
CA ALA A 51 9.40 -18.09 -0.98
C ALA A 51 10.31 -18.72 0.10
N ASN A 52 11.56 -18.27 0.20
CA ASN A 52 12.50 -18.77 1.20
C ASN A 52 12.21 -18.29 2.62
N THR A 53 11.54 -17.16 2.79
CA THR A 53 11.18 -16.61 4.11
C THR A 53 9.78 -16.99 4.55
N ALA A 54 8.97 -17.54 3.65
CA ALA A 54 7.66 -18.09 3.96
C ALA A 54 7.80 -19.33 4.87
N GLY A 55 7.13 -19.32 6.01
CA GLY A 55 7.18 -20.42 6.98
C GLY A 55 8.43 -20.48 7.85
N THR A 56 9.35 -19.53 7.73
CA THR A 56 10.49 -19.43 8.66
C THR A 56 9.98 -19.07 10.04
N LYS A 57 10.21 -19.93 11.01
CA LYS A 57 9.92 -19.63 12.42
C LYS A 57 10.98 -18.69 12.94
N THR A 58 10.57 -17.51 13.37
CA THR A 58 11.40 -16.59 14.15
C THR A 58 11.35 -16.95 15.61
N GLU A 59 12.45 -16.74 16.34
CA GLU A 59 12.48 -16.99 17.78
C GLU A 59 11.78 -15.84 18.52
N GLY A 60 11.01 -16.18 19.53
CA GLY A 60 10.30 -15.19 20.34
C GLY A 60 9.18 -14.47 19.58
N ASN A 61 9.14 -13.14 19.72
CA ASN A 61 8.17 -12.24 19.09
C ASN A 61 8.77 -11.44 17.90
N GLU A 62 9.85 -11.93 17.30
CA GLU A 62 10.44 -11.32 16.12
C GLU A 62 9.54 -11.54 14.88
N ILE A 63 9.52 -10.57 13.98
CA ILE A 63 8.73 -10.61 12.75
C ILE A 63 9.63 -11.04 11.60
N SER A 64 9.27 -12.12 10.93
CA SER A 64 10.00 -12.59 9.74
C SER A 64 9.84 -11.61 8.56
N PRO A 65 10.76 -11.62 7.58
CA PRO A 65 10.61 -10.85 6.35
C PRO A 65 9.29 -11.11 5.63
N PHE A 66 8.80 -12.36 5.63
CA PHE A 66 7.51 -12.72 5.05
C PHE A 66 6.32 -12.17 5.85
N GLN A 67 6.37 -12.23 7.18
CA GLN A 67 5.32 -11.63 8.02
C GLN A 67 5.24 -10.12 7.83
N ALA A 68 6.38 -9.42 7.76
CA ALA A 68 6.41 -8.00 7.44
C ALA A 68 5.84 -7.69 6.04
N PHE A 69 6.09 -8.56 5.06
CA PHE A 69 5.44 -8.49 3.74
C PHE A 69 3.94 -8.68 3.84
N CYS A 70 3.44 -9.66 4.61
CA CYS A 70 2.00 -9.87 4.78
C CYS A 70 1.32 -8.70 5.49
N VAL A 71 1.96 -8.09 6.50
CA VAL A 71 1.44 -6.89 7.18
C VAL A 71 1.32 -5.72 6.21
N SER A 72 2.37 -5.46 5.40
CA SER A 72 2.32 -4.39 4.40
C SER A 72 1.32 -4.68 3.28
N THR A 73 1.21 -5.93 2.85
CA THR A 73 0.25 -6.35 1.82
C THR A 73 -1.19 -6.28 2.35
N ALA A 74 -1.43 -6.54 3.64
CA ALA A 74 -2.73 -6.37 4.26
C ALA A 74 -3.24 -4.93 4.20
N SER A 75 -2.36 -3.93 4.38
CA SER A 75 -2.71 -2.53 4.20
C SER A 75 -3.00 -2.19 2.74
N ARG A 76 -2.09 -2.57 1.84
CA ARG A 76 -2.17 -2.30 0.40
C ARG A 76 -3.39 -2.95 -0.27
N VAL A 77 -3.57 -4.26 -0.05
CA VAL A 77 -4.60 -5.05 -0.72
C VAL A 77 -5.93 -4.90 0.00
N GLY A 78 -6.64 -3.87 -0.36
CA GLY A 78 -7.92 -3.47 0.23
C GLY A 78 -8.95 -3.07 -0.81
N VAL A 79 -9.82 -2.14 -0.43
CA VAL A 79 -10.87 -1.62 -1.34
C VAL A 79 -10.30 -0.88 -2.55
N GLY A 80 -9.08 -0.34 -2.44
CA GLY A 80 -8.39 0.34 -3.54
C GLY A 80 -8.21 -0.54 -4.77
N ASN A 81 -7.86 -1.80 -4.55
CA ASN A 81 -7.61 -2.78 -5.60
C ASN A 81 -8.90 -3.24 -6.32
N ILE A 82 -10.05 -3.11 -5.71
CA ILE A 82 -11.33 -3.59 -6.24
C ILE A 82 -12.21 -2.40 -6.60
N ALA A 83 -12.77 -1.71 -5.61
CA ALA A 83 -13.64 -0.55 -5.83
C ALA A 83 -12.89 0.65 -6.44
N GLY A 84 -11.64 0.89 -6.01
CA GLY A 84 -10.81 1.97 -6.53
C GLY A 84 -10.49 1.80 -8.02
N ILE A 85 -10.33 0.57 -8.51
CA ILE A 85 -10.09 0.29 -9.92
C ILE A 85 -11.35 0.52 -10.77
N ALA A 86 -12.52 0.12 -10.26
CA ALA A 86 -13.79 0.46 -10.91
C ALA A 86 -14.00 1.98 -10.99
N ILE A 87 -13.69 2.73 -9.92
CA ILE A 87 -13.69 4.20 -9.95
C ILE A 87 -12.70 4.72 -11.00
N ALA A 88 -11.50 4.14 -11.10
CA ALA A 88 -10.51 4.55 -12.09
C ALA A 88 -11.02 4.43 -13.52
N ILE A 89 -11.64 3.29 -13.85
CA ILE A 89 -12.18 3.02 -15.19
C ILE A 89 -13.35 3.96 -15.51
N VAL A 90 -14.27 4.17 -14.57
CA VAL A 90 -15.42 5.06 -14.78
C VAL A 90 -14.99 6.52 -14.93
N SER A 91 -14.01 6.98 -14.15
CA SER A 91 -13.61 8.40 -14.11
C SER A 91 -12.51 8.75 -15.10
N GLY A 92 -11.64 7.81 -15.43
CA GLY A 92 -10.45 8.03 -16.27
C GLY A 92 -10.42 7.21 -17.55
N GLY A 93 -11.43 6.36 -17.80
CA GLY A 93 -11.46 5.43 -18.92
C GLY A 93 -10.53 4.22 -18.75
N PRO A 94 -10.57 3.27 -19.71
CA PRO A 94 -9.67 2.09 -19.72
C PRO A 94 -8.18 2.44 -19.70
N GLY A 95 -7.78 3.57 -20.28
CA GLY A 95 -6.41 4.06 -20.31
C GLY A 95 -5.81 4.34 -18.94
N ALA A 96 -6.63 4.59 -17.91
CA ALA A 96 -6.18 4.73 -16.54
C ALA A 96 -5.42 3.49 -16.03
N ILE A 97 -5.75 2.31 -16.53
CA ILE A 97 -5.11 1.04 -16.18
C ILE A 97 -3.66 1.01 -16.69
N PHE A 98 -3.39 1.48 -17.90
CA PHE A 98 -2.02 1.61 -18.40
C PHE A 98 -1.17 2.52 -17.50
N TRP A 99 -1.69 3.68 -17.12
CA TRP A 99 -0.96 4.63 -16.28
C TRP A 99 -0.78 4.13 -14.86
N MET A 100 -1.71 3.33 -14.35
CA MET A 100 -1.56 2.59 -13.10
C MET A 100 -0.41 1.56 -13.18
N TRP A 101 -0.29 0.79 -14.26
CA TRP A 101 0.83 -0.12 -14.47
C TRP A 101 2.16 0.64 -14.57
N PHE A 102 2.17 1.74 -15.31
CA PHE A 102 3.37 2.57 -15.46
C PHE A 102 3.88 3.07 -14.11
N ILE A 103 3.00 3.66 -13.28
CA ILE A 103 3.40 4.16 -11.97
C ILE A 103 3.81 3.02 -11.02
N ALA A 104 3.25 1.83 -11.13
CA ALA A 104 3.65 0.67 -10.34
C ALA A 104 5.07 0.21 -10.69
N VAL A 105 5.43 0.15 -11.97
CA VAL A 105 6.77 -0.28 -12.40
C VAL A 105 7.84 0.69 -11.91
N ILE A 106 7.66 1.99 -12.10
CA ILE A 106 8.63 2.97 -11.61
C ILE A 106 8.55 3.16 -10.09
N GLY A 107 7.35 3.10 -9.51
CA GLY A 107 7.11 3.20 -8.07
C GLY A 107 7.71 2.02 -7.28
N SER A 108 7.85 0.85 -7.90
CA SER A 108 8.54 -0.29 -7.28
C SER A 108 9.99 0.04 -6.90
N ALA A 109 10.70 0.88 -7.69
CA ALA A 109 12.02 1.39 -7.31
C ALA A 109 11.94 2.34 -6.10
N THR A 110 10.88 3.15 -6.01
CA THR A 110 10.64 4.01 -4.85
C THR A 110 10.37 3.17 -3.59
N GLY A 111 9.51 2.15 -3.69
CA GLY A 111 9.22 1.21 -2.60
C GLY A 111 10.47 0.45 -2.13
N PHE A 112 11.37 0.10 -3.06
CA PHE A 112 12.70 -0.46 -2.74
C PHE A 112 13.51 0.52 -1.88
N VAL A 113 13.60 1.77 -2.30
CA VAL A 113 14.42 2.79 -1.63
C VAL A 113 13.91 3.08 -0.23
N GLU A 114 12.62 3.38 -0.08
CA GLU A 114 12.03 3.73 1.22
C GLU A 114 12.09 2.56 2.22
N SER A 115 11.87 1.33 1.77
CA SER A 115 11.91 0.15 2.62
C SER A 115 13.34 -0.23 3.03
N THR A 116 14.32 -0.02 2.15
CA THR A 116 15.74 -0.17 2.49
C THR A 116 16.16 0.86 3.54
N LEU A 117 15.74 2.13 3.41
CA LEU A 117 16.00 3.17 4.40
C LEU A 117 15.37 2.84 5.76
N ALA A 118 14.15 2.32 5.76
CA ALA A 118 13.48 1.92 6.99
C ALA A 118 14.26 0.84 7.74
N GLN A 119 14.86 -0.10 7.05
CA GLN A 119 15.75 -1.11 7.63
C GLN A 119 17.08 -0.53 8.10
N ILE A 120 17.69 0.40 7.37
CA ILE A 120 18.95 1.05 7.78
C ILE A 120 18.76 1.78 9.13
N TYR A 121 17.62 2.49 9.30
CA TYR A 121 17.33 3.33 10.46
C TYR A 121 16.37 2.69 11.47
N LYS A 122 16.16 1.37 11.41
CA LYS A 122 15.34 0.68 12.40
C LYS A 122 15.94 0.78 13.81
N VAL A 123 15.06 0.79 14.78
CA VAL A 123 15.45 0.82 16.22
C VAL A 123 14.83 -0.37 16.93
N PRO A 124 15.51 -0.97 17.92
CA PRO A 124 14.93 -1.99 18.79
C PRO A 124 13.71 -1.43 19.52
N ARG A 125 12.73 -2.28 19.78
CA ARG A 125 11.60 -1.94 20.65
C ARG A 125 12.06 -1.97 22.12
N GLU A 126 11.47 -1.11 22.94
CA GLU A 126 11.79 -1.03 24.38
C GLU A 126 11.44 -2.30 25.16
N ASP A 127 10.45 -3.06 24.66
CA ASP A 127 10.02 -4.34 25.23
C ASP A 127 10.92 -5.52 24.80
N GLY A 128 11.99 -5.26 24.02
CA GLY A 128 12.90 -6.28 23.50
C GLY A 128 12.31 -7.17 22.40
N ASN A 129 11.08 -6.91 21.94
CA ASN A 129 10.34 -7.75 21.01
C ASN A 129 10.37 -7.16 19.59
N GLY A 130 11.51 -7.27 18.89
CA GLY A 130 11.64 -6.86 17.49
C GLY A 130 11.98 -5.38 17.30
N PHE A 131 11.60 -4.82 16.15
CA PHE A 131 12.05 -3.51 15.69
C PHE A 131 10.88 -2.56 15.41
N ARG A 132 11.20 -1.26 15.37
CA ARG A 132 10.37 -0.16 14.87
C ARG A 132 11.16 0.65 13.86
N GLY A 133 10.48 1.29 12.92
CA GLY A 133 11.11 2.19 11.95
C GLY A 133 10.08 2.84 11.05
N GLY A 134 10.53 3.32 9.91
CA GLY A 134 9.71 4.03 8.94
C GLY A 134 10.16 5.48 8.78
N PRO A 135 9.39 6.31 8.05
CA PRO A 135 9.80 7.67 7.70
C PRO A 135 10.09 8.56 8.88
N ALA A 136 9.27 8.52 9.94
CA ALA A 136 9.52 9.31 11.14
C ALA A 136 10.91 9.03 11.75
N TYR A 137 11.37 7.78 11.66
CA TYR A 137 12.67 7.37 12.17
C TYR A 137 13.82 7.83 11.29
N TYR A 138 13.76 7.64 9.95
CA TYR A 138 14.85 8.12 9.11
C TYR A 138 14.85 9.65 8.92
N LEU A 139 13.71 10.33 9.04
CA LEU A 139 13.66 11.79 9.12
C LEU A 139 14.37 12.32 10.38
N LYS A 140 14.11 11.71 11.55
CA LYS A 140 14.74 12.09 12.82
C LYS A 140 16.20 11.67 12.88
N ASN A 141 16.50 10.42 12.59
CA ASN A 141 17.82 9.83 12.81
C ASN A 141 18.76 10.07 11.62
N GLY A 142 18.25 9.97 10.38
CA GLY A 142 19.03 10.14 9.16
C GLY A 142 19.26 11.58 8.77
N LEU A 143 18.20 12.40 8.74
CA LEU A 143 18.27 13.82 8.39
C LEU A 143 18.45 14.72 9.60
N GLY A 144 18.16 14.29 10.83
CA GLY A 144 18.24 15.10 12.05
C GLY A 144 17.04 16.05 12.23
N HIS A 145 15.99 15.96 11.43
CA HIS A 145 14.86 16.88 11.43
C HIS A 145 13.69 16.36 12.31
N LYS A 146 13.74 16.66 13.62
CA LYS A 146 12.72 16.22 14.59
C LYS A 146 11.31 16.73 14.28
N LEU A 147 11.17 18.00 13.84
CA LEU A 147 9.87 18.58 13.52
C LEU A 147 9.26 17.89 12.29
N TRP A 148 10.03 17.67 11.24
CA TRP A 148 9.57 16.98 10.04
C TRP A 148 9.15 15.53 10.36
N ALA A 149 9.92 14.83 11.20
CA ALA A 149 9.56 13.51 11.68
C ALA A 149 8.22 13.51 12.45
N ALA A 150 7.98 14.50 13.31
CA ALA A 150 6.72 14.63 14.04
C ALA A 150 5.54 14.94 13.10
N ILE A 151 5.73 15.83 12.12
CA ILE A 151 4.70 16.13 11.09
C ILE A 151 4.34 14.86 10.33
N PHE A 152 5.34 14.09 9.86
CA PHE A 152 5.07 12.83 9.16
C PHE A 152 4.33 11.83 10.04
N ALA A 153 4.75 11.67 11.31
CA ALA A 153 4.11 10.76 12.25
C ALA A 153 2.62 11.11 12.51
N ILE A 154 2.28 12.39 12.56
CA ILE A 154 0.90 12.85 12.65
C ILE A 154 0.16 12.57 11.34
N LEU A 155 0.76 12.93 10.20
CA LEU A 155 0.15 12.72 8.88
C LEU A 155 -0.21 11.25 8.65
N ILE A 156 0.71 10.31 8.86
CA ILE A 156 0.44 8.89 8.65
C ILE A 156 -0.61 8.36 9.63
N SER A 157 -0.60 8.83 10.89
CA SER A 157 -1.60 8.42 11.88
C SER A 157 -3.01 8.89 11.47
N VAL A 158 -3.14 10.11 10.95
CA VAL A 158 -4.41 10.62 10.44
C VAL A 158 -4.80 9.92 9.13
N THR A 159 -3.89 9.82 8.17
CA THR A 159 -4.17 9.23 6.86
C THR A 159 -4.60 7.78 7.00
N TYR A 160 -3.76 6.94 7.55
CA TYR A 160 -4.00 5.49 7.64
C TYR A 160 -4.97 5.15 8.77
N GLY A 161 -4.74 5.69 9.96
CA GLY A 161 -5.57 5.38 11.11
C GLY A 161 -7.02 5.88 11.02
N MET A 162 -7.24 6.99 10.34
CA MET A 162 -8.57 7.63 10.27
C MET A 162 -9.14 7.62 8.85
N ILE A 163 -8.51 8.33 7.90
CA ILE A 163 -9.08 8.58 6.58
C ILE A 163 -9.17 7.30 5.75
N TYR A 164 -8.08 6.54 5.61
CA TYR A 164 -8.10 5.30 4.84
C TYR A 164 -9.00 4.24 5.46
N ASN A 165 -9.08 4.20 6.79
CA ASN A 165 -10.02 3.33 7.48
C ASN A 165 -11.49 3.72 7.20
N SER A 166 -11.77 5.01 7.01
CA SER A 166 -13.09 5.46 6.56
C SER A 166 -13.42 4.99 5.14
N VAL A 167 -12.43 4.96 4.22
CA VAL A 167 -12.60 4.42 2.86
C VAL A 167 -12.95 2.93 2.91
N GLN A 168 -12.23 2.16 3.75
CA GLN A 168 -12.48 0.73 3.91
C GLN A 168 -13.90 0.45 4.42
N SER A 169 -14.29 1.11 5.52
CA SER A 169 -15.62 0.92 6.13
C SER A 169 -16.76 1.41 5.24
N ASN A 170 -16.55 2.51 4.49
CA ASN A 170 -17.50 3.03 3.51
C ASN A 170 -17.82 1.96 2.45
N THR A 171 -16.78 1.39 1.85
CA THR A 171 -16.96 0.39 0.79
C THR A 171 -17.62 -0.90 1.30
N ILE A 172 -17.26 -1.37 2.53
CA ILE A 172 -17.95 -2.53 3.13
C ILE A 172 -19.45 -2.23 3.31
N SER A 173 -19.77 -1.05 3.85
CA SER A 173 -21.17 -0.69 4.13
C SER A 173 -21.98 -0.53 2.84
N LEU A 174 -21.41 0.06 1.78
CA LEU A 174 -22.04 0.16 0.47
C LEU A 174 -22.27 -1.22 -0.15
N ALA A 175 -21.27 -2.11 -0.10
CA ALA A 175 -21.39 -3.46 -0.66
C ALA A 175 -22.50 -4.27 0.02
N LEU A 176 -22.58 -4.21 1.36
CA LEU A 176 -23.61 -4.93 2.12
C LEU A 176 -25.00 -4.29 1.96
N ASN A 177 -25.07 -2.97 1.85
CA ASN A 177 -26.32 -2.27 1.56
C ASN A 177 -26.85 -2.66 0.16
N HIS A 178 -26.01 -2.62 -0.87
CA HIS A 178 -26.40 -2.96 -2.23
C HIS A 178 -26.80 -4.45 -2.37
N ALA A 179 -26.04 -5.37 -1.75
CA ALA A 179 -26.27 -6.81 -1.90
C ALA A 179 -27.39 -7.37 -1.00
N LEU A 180 -27.64 -6.80 0.18
CA LEU A 180 -28.52 -7.34 1.21
C LEU A 180 -29.56 -6.34 1.72
N GLY A 181 -29.52 -5.07 1.31
CA GLY A 181 -30.33 -3.99 1.86
C GLY A 181 -29.98 -3.66 3.32
N ALA A 182 -28.77 -4.02 3.78
CA ALA A 182 -28.35 -3.82 5.17
C ALA A 182 -28.24 -2.31 5.49
N ASP A 183 -28.71 -1.90 6.65
CA ASP A 183 -28.57 -0.53 7.11
C ASP A 183 -27.10 -0.18 7.37
N ARG A 184 -26.63 0.92 6.78
CA ARG A 184 -25.22 1.34 6.82
C ARG A 184 -24.74 1.69 8.23
N MET A 185 -25.63 2.20 9.12
CA MET A 185 -25.28 2.49 10.51
C MET A 185 -25.06 1.19 11.29
N VAL A 186 -25.93 0.20 11.10
CA VAL A 186 -25.80 -1.11 11.73
C VAL A 186 -24.52 -1.81 11.28
N VAL A 187 -24.25 -1.81 9.97
CA VAL A 187 -23.02 -2.36 9.39
C VAL A 187 -21.80 -1.64 9.98
N GLY A 188 -21.83 -0.31 10.04
CA GLY A 188 -20.76 0.50 10.62
C GLY A 188 -20.46 0.17 12.08
N ALA A 189 -21.52 0.01 12.89
CA ALA A 189 -21.37 -0.38 14.30
C ALA A 189 -20.72 -1.76 14.44
N VAL A 190 -21.16 -2.75 13.63
CA VAL A 190 -20.60 -4.11 13.64
C VAL A 190 -19.12 -4.11 13.22
N ILE A 191 -18.78 -3.42 12.12
CA ILE A 191 -17.39 -3.33 11.65
C ILE A 191 -16.51 -2.68 12.72
N THR A 192 -16.99 -1.60 13.35
CA THR A 192 -16.27 -0.89 14.40
C THR A 192 -15.95 -1.82 15.58
N VAL A 193 -16.94 -2.56 16.06
CA VAL A 193 -16.75 -3.51 17.17
C VAL A 193 -15.75 -4.62 16.81
N LEU A 194 -15.90 -5.20 15.62
CA LEU A 194 -14.99 -6.25 15.15
C LEU A 194 -13.54 -5.74 14.98
N ALA A 195 -13.38 -4.55 14.38
CA ALA A 195 -12.07 -3.95 14.22
C ALA A 195 -11.41 -3.66 15.57
N MET A 196 -12.15 -3.07 16.52
CA MET A 196 -11.63 -2.77 17.85
C MET A 196 -11.28 -4.04 18.64
N ALA A 197 -12.02 -5.13 18.49
CA ALA A 197 -11.71 -6.41 19.13
C ALA A 197 -10.35 -6.98 18.68
N VAL A 198 -9.99 -6.80 17.41
CA VAL A 198 -8.67 -7.23 16.88
C VAL A 198 -7.57 -6.24 17.27
N ILE A 199 -7.81 -4.95 17.07
CA ILE A 199 -6.86 -3.85 17.33
C ILE A 199 -6.39 -3.85 18.80
N CYS A 200 -7.30 -4.04 19.76
CA CYS A 200 -6.94 -4.10 21.18
C CYS A 200 -6.11 -5.33 21.56
N GLY A 201 -5.98 -6.31 20.66
CA GLY A 201 -5.17 -7.52 20.88
C GLY A 201 -3.67 -7.37 20.60
N GLY A 202 -3.22 -6.21 20.10
CA GLY A 202 -1.80 -5.88 19.89
C GLY A 202 -1.16 -6.54 18.64
N MET A 203 0.11 -6.18 18.41
CA MET A 203 0.89 -6.48 17.20
C MET A 203 0.97 -7.95 16.79
N GLY A 204 1.27 -8.84 17.74
CA GLY A 204 1.43 -10.26 17.44
C GLY A 204 0.14 -10.91 16.91
N ARG A 205 -1.02 -10.38 17.31
CA ARG A 205 -2.32 -10.82 16.77
C ARG A 205 -2.51 -10.31 15.35
N ILE A 206 -2.18 -9.05 15.10
CA ILE A 206 -2.28 -8.44 13.77
C ILE A 206 -1.43 -9.22 12.76
N ALA A 207 -0.14 -9.42 13.04
CA ALA A 207 0.76 -10.15 12.16
C ALA A 207 0.29 -11.58 11.85
N ARG A 208 -0.22 -12.28 12.86
CA ARG A 208 -0.73 -13.66 12.72
C ARG A 208 -2.01 -13.72 11.88
N VAL A 209 -2.91 -12.77 12.07
CA VAL A 209 -4.16 -12.70 11.29
C VAL A 209 -3.85 -12.38 9.82
N THR A 210 -2.99 -11.40 9.56
CA THR A 210 -2.64 -10.98 8.21
C THR A 210 -1.84 -12.05 7.45
N GLU A 211 -0.92 -12.76 8.11
CA GLU A 211 -0.14 -13.84 7.51
C GLU A 211 -1.02 -14.94 6.90
N TRP A 212 -2.19 -15.20 7.49
CA TRP A 212 -3.12 -16.22 7.05
C TRP A 212 -4.16 -15.69 6.05
N MET A 213 -4.73 -14.52 6.35
CA MET A 213 -5.82 -13.96 5.54
C MET A 213 -5.35 -13.45 4.20
N VAL A 214 -4.18 -12.78 4.13
CA VAL A 214 -3.72 -12.12 2.90
C VAL A 214 -3.48 -13.10 1.75
N PRO A 215 -2.72 -14.20 1.91
CA PRO A 215 -2.54 -15.15 0.81
C PRO A 215 -3.85 -15.83 0.39
N LEU A 216 -4.73 -16.12 1.35
CA LEU A 216 -6.01 -16.76 1.06
C LEU A 216 -6.93 -15.87 0.24
N MET A 217 -7.14 -14.61 0.67
CA MET A 217 -8.03 -13.69 -0.03
C MET A 217 -7.49 -13.29 -1.40
N ALA A 218 -6.18 -12.98 -1.49
CA ALA A 218 -5.55 -12.62 -2.75
C ALA A 218 -5.57 -13.79 -3.75
N GLY A 219 -5.26 -15.00 -3.29
CA GLY A 219 -5.32 -16.21 -4.10
C GLY A 219 -6.73 -16.50 -4.62
N LEU A 220 -7.75 -16.42 -3.76
CA LEU A 220 -9.15 -16.61 -4.15
C LEU A 220 -9.58 -15.59 -5.20
N TYR A 221 -9.23 -14.32 -5.01
CA TYR A 221 -9.59 -13.26 -5.95
C TYR A 221 -8.91 -13.44 -7.31
N ILE A 222 -7.63 -13.78 -7.33
CA ILE A 222 -6.89 -14.06 -8.57
C ILE A 222 -7.49 -15.27 -9.30
N VAL A 223 -7.89 -16.33 -8.59
CA VAL A 223 -8.54 -17.51 -9.20
C VAL A 223 -9.86 -17.13 -9.86
N ILE A 224 -10.69 -16.31 -9.20
CA ILE A 224 -11.96 -15.80 -9.79
C ILE A 224 -11.66 -15.01 -11.07
N ALA A 225 -10.72 -14.07 -11.01
CA ALA A 225 -10.35 -13.25 -12.15
C ALA A 225 -9.79 -14.07 -13.32
N LEU A 226 -8.91 -15.03 -13.04
CA LEU A 226 -8.39 -15.95 -14.05
C LEU A 226 -9.49 -16.79 -14.67
N GLY A 227 -10.47 -17.24 -13.89
CA GLY A 227 -11.66 -17.96 -14.42
C GLY A 227 -12.43 -17.11 -15.43
N ILE A 228 -12.70 -15.84 -15.11
CA ILE A 228 -13.37 -14.89 -16.02
C ILE A 228 -12.53 -14.61 -17.26
N MET A 229 -11.24 -14.40 -17.12
CA MET A 229 -10.31 -14.17 -18.23
C MET A 229 -10.23 -15.38 -19.18
N ILE A 230 -10.18 -16.60 -18.63
CA ILE A 230 -10.18 -17.82 -19.44
C ILE A 230 -11.51 -18.00 -20.15
N TYR A 231 -12.61 -17.74 -19.48
CA TYR A 231 -13.94 -17.80 -20.08
C TYR A 231 -14.10 -16.81 -21.25
N ASN A 232 -13.53 -15.62 -21.14
CA ASN A 232 -13.55 -14.55 -22.15
C ASN A 232 -12.22 -14.40 -22.88
N ILE A 233 -11.48 -15.48 -23.11
CA ILE A 233 -10.12 -15.43 -23.66
C ILE A 233 -10.07 -14.77 -25.05
N THR A 234 -11.15 -14.88 -25.82
CA THR A 234 -11.29 -14.28 -27.17
C THR A 234 -11.39 -12.76 -27.11
N ASP A 235 -11.91 -12.21 -26.01
CA ASP A 235 -12.12 -10.77 -25.84
C ASP A 235 -10.92 -10.07 -25.16
N MET A 236 -10.01 -10.84 -24.56
CA MET A 236 -8.81 -10.32 -23.94
C MET A 236 -7.95 -9.42 -24.84
N PRO A 237 -7.70 -9.77 -26.13
CA PRO A 237 -6.97 -8.88 -27.04
C PRO A 237 -7.65 -7.53 -27.22
N HIS A 238 -8.99 -7.50 -27.26
CA HIS A 238 -9.76 -6.26 -27.33
C HIS A 238 -9.61 -5.42 -26.06
N VAL A 239 -9.65 -6.04 -24.87
CA VAL A 239 -9.43 -5.33 -23.59
C VAL A 239 -8.04 -4.67 -23.56
N PHE A 240 -7.00 -5.37 -23.96
CA PHE A 240 -5.68 -4.76 -24.07
C PHE A 240 -5.65 -3.62 -25.09
N TYR A 241 -6.28 -3.81 -26.25
CA TYR A 241 -6.36 -2.78 -27.26
C TYR A 241 -7.02 -1.50 -26.75
N ILE A 242 -8.15 -1.58 -26.04
CA ILE A 242 -8.83 -0.39 -25.50
C ILE A 242 -8.02 0.29 -24.40
N ILE A 243 -7.33 -0.47 -23.54
CA ILE A 243 -6.44 0.08 -22.52
C ILE A 243 -5.32 0.92 -23.16
N PHE A 244 -4.62 0.36 -24.14
CA PHE A 244 -3.51 1.07 -24.80
C PHE A 244 -4.01 2.21 -25.69
N ARG A 245 -5.09 2.02 -26.44
CA ARG A 245 -5.68 3.06 -27.31
C ARG A 245 -6.09 4.28 -26.49
N ASP A 246 -6.83 4.06 -25.40
CA ASP A 246 -7.36 5.13 -24.56
C ASP A 246 -6.26 5.82 -23.74
N ALA A 247 -5.21 5.09 -23.34
CA ALA A 247 -4.06 5.66 -22.63
C ALA A 247 -3.29 6.72 -23.46
N PHE A 248 -3.34 6.63 -24.81
CA PHE A 248 -2.60 7.48 -25.74
C PHE A 248 -3.53 8.16 -26.76
N ASP A 249 -4.80 8.36 -26.41
CA ASP A 249 -5.74 9.08 -27.26
C ASP A 249 -5.45 10.58 -27.28
N TRP A 250 -4.67 11.01 -28.29
CA TRP A 250 -4.27 12.39 -28.48
C TRP A 250 -5.46 13.32 -28.81
N GLN A 251 -6.55 12.80 -29.36
CA GLN A 251 -7.75 13.60 -29.62
C GLN A 251 -8.48 13.92 -28.32
N ALA A 252 -8.56 12.97 -27.41
CA ALA A 252 -9.05 13.20 -26.05
C ALA A 252 -8.12 14.11 -25.22
N ALA A 253 -6.82 14.19 -25.54
CA ALA A 253 -5.87 15.08 -24.87
C ALA A 253 -6.26 16.57 -24.98
N PHE A 254 -6.76 17.00 -26.13
CA PHE A 254 -7.24 18.38 -26.34
C PHE A 254 -8.57 18.64 -25.62
N GLY A 255 -9.33 17.61 -25.28
CA GLY A 255 -10.57 17.67 -24.48
C GLY A 255 -10.40 17.36 -22.99
N GLY A 256 -9.18 17.14 -22.51
CA GLY A 256 -8.90 16.79 -21.10
C GLY A 256 -8.99 15.29 -20.77
N GLY A 257 -9.39 14.42 -21.70
CA GLY A 257 -9.60 12.99 -21.45
C GLY A 257 -8.31 12.23 -21.12
N MET A 258 -7.22 12.44 -21.87
CA MET A 258 -5.93 11.79 -21.55
C MET A 258 -5.38 12.26 -20.19
N GLY A 259 -5.59 13.53 -19.84
CA GLY A 259 -5.22 14.05 -18.52
C GLY A 259 -6.00 13.35 -17.39
N ALA A 260 -7.27 13.02 -17.62
CA ALA A 260 -8.09 12.28 -16.66
C ALA A 260 -7.58 10.84 -16.48
N ALA A 261 -7.24 10.14 -17.57
CA ALA A 261 -6.67 8.78 -17.51
C ALA A 261 -5.34 8.75 -16.73
N VAL A 262 -4.41 9.66 -17.04
CA VAL A 262 -3.11 9.79 -16.32
C VAL A 262 -3.33 10.08 -14.85
N LEU A 263 -4.12 11.11 -14.55
CA LEU A 263 -4.38 11.57 -13.19
C LEU A 263 -5.02 10.47 -12.34
N THR A 264 -6.05 9.85 -12.88
CA THR A 264 -6.82 8.82 -12.15
C THR A 264 -6.01 7.53 -12.01
N GLY A 265 -5.30 7.13 -13.07
CA GLY A 265 -4.42 5.97 -13.04
C GLY A 265 -3.31 6.12 -11.98
N PHE A 266 -2.69 7.30 -11.88
CA PHE A 266 -1.68 7.57 -10.86
C PHE A 266 -2.26 7.60 -9.45
N LYS A 267 -3.38 8.30 -9.23
CA LYS A 267 -4.05 8.35 -7.93
C LYS A 267 -4.45 6.95 -7.43
N ARG A 268 -5.16 6.20 -8.25
CA ARG A 268 -5.66 4.86 -7.85
C ARG A 268 -4.52 3.85 -7.77
N GLY A 269 -3.54 3.92 -8.66
CA GLY A 269 -2.32 3.10 -8.58
C GLY A 269 -1.55 3.35 -7.30
N LEU A 270 -1.31 4.60 -6.93
CA LEU A 270 -0.60 4.96 -5.71
C LEU A 270 -1.39 4.57 -4.45
N PHE A 271 -2.68 4.87 -4.39
CA PHE A 271 -3.56 4.49 -3.28
C PHE A 271 -3.53 2.97 -3.03
N SER A 272 -3.38 2.17 -4.10
CA SER A 272 -3.30 0.72 -4.00
C SER A 272 -1.92 0.26 -3.54
N ASN A 273 -0.85 0.65 -4.24
CA ASN A 273 0.49 0.10 -4.00
C ASN A 273 1.32 0.83 -2.94
N GLU A 274 0.89 2.01 -2.49
CA GLU A 274 1.50 2.83 -1.43
C GLU A 274 2.98 3.24 -1.69
N ALA A 275 3.51 3.07 -2.91
CA ALA A 275 4.92 3.29 -3.20
C ALA A 275 5.29 4.79 -3.20
N GLY A 276 6.03 5.23 -2.20
CA GLY A 276 6.42 6.63 -2.01
C GLY A 276 5.55 7.38 -1.00
N GLU A 277 4.48 6.77 -0.47
CA GLU A 277 3.69 7.35 0.63
C GLU A 277 4.44 7.28 1.97
N GLY A 278 5.36 6.33 2.11
CA GLY A 278 6.08 6.12 3.37
C GLY A 278 5.33 5.28 4.41
N SER A 279 4.27 4.60 4.02
CA SER A 279 3.49 3.70 4.89
C SER A 279 4.19 2.37 5.07
N VAL A 280 4.50 1.71 3.97
CA VAL A 280 5.14 0.40 3.88
C VAL A 280 6.47 0.30 4.66
N PRO A 281 7.32 1.34 4.67
CA PRO A 281 8.52 1.37 5.50
C PRO A 281 8.30 1.05 6.97
N ASN A 282 7.11 1.34 7.53
CA ASN A 282 6.79 1.02 8.92
C ASN A 282 6.70 -0.50 9.15
N ALA A 283 6.14 -1.25 8.22
CA ALA A 283 6.15 -2.71 8.27
C ALA A 283 7.54 -3.27 7.91
N ALA A 284 8.17 -2.75 6.86
CA ALA A 284 9.49 -3.19 6.42
C ALA A 284 10.54 -3.13 7.53
N ALA A 285 10.51 -2.09 8.36
CA ALA A 285 11.45 -1.91 9.46
C ALA A 285 11.34 -2.97 10.56
N THR A 286 10.16 -3.60 10.72
CA THR A 286 9.95 -4.59 11.78
C THR A 286 10.59 -5.93 11.50
N ALA A 287 10.95 -6.20 10.26
CA ALA A 287 11.51 -7.46 9.85
C ALA A 287 12.92 -7.68 10.42
N ASP A 288 13.13 -8.87 10.93
CA ASP A 288 14.48 -9.36 11.21
C ASP A 288 15.09 -9.89 9.90
N ALA A 289 16.00 -9.09 9.34
CA ALA A 289 16.66 -9.38 8.08
C ALA A 289 18.17 -9.18 8.22
N ASN A 290 18.97 -10.00 7.55
CA ASN A 290 20.43 -9.94 7.60
C ASN A 290 20.99 -8.73 6.83
N HIS A 291 20.25 -8.18 5.90
CA HIS A 291 20.65 -7.05 5.07
C HIS A 291 19.46 -6.17 4.70
N PRO A 292 19.56 -4.82 4.79
CA PRO A 292 18.46 -3.91 4.49
C PRO A 292 17.86 -4.08 3.08
N VAL A 293 18.69 -4.41 2.10
CA VAL A 293 18.27 -4.63 0.70
C VAL A 293 17.27 -5.78 0.56
N VAL A 294 17.33 -6.79 1.45
CA VAL A 294 16.40 -7.92 1.43
C VAL A 294 14.95 -7.43 1.56
N GLN A 295 14.69 -6.59 2.57
CA GLN A 295 13.36 -6.00 2.75
C GLN A 295 13.02 -5.01 1.65
N GLY A 296 13.98 -4.23 1.16
CA GLY A 296 13.76 -3.37 0.01
C GLY A 296 13.24 -4.14 -1.21
N LEU A 297 13.86 -5.28 -1.53
CA LEU A 297 13.46 -6.15 -2.64
C LEU A 297 12.08 -6.81 -2.41
N ILE A 298 11.83 -7.31 -1.20
CA ILE A 298 10.55 -7.93 -0.84
C ILE A 298 9.39 -6.91 -0.98
N GLN A 299 9.58 -5.70 -0.50
CA GLN A 299 8.54 -4.67 -0.57
C GLN A 299 8.35 -4.10 -1.98
N ALA A 300 9.41 -4.04 -2.77
CA ALA A 300 9.33 -3.72 -4.20
C ALA A 300 8.48 -4.75 -4.97
N PHE A 301 8.61 -6.04 -4.63
CA PHE A 301 7.76 -7.09 -5.19
C PHE A 301 6.30 -6.93 -4.78
N GLY A 302 6.05 -6.46 -3.55
CA GLY A 302 4.70 -6.16 -3.07
C GLY A 302 3.94 -5.17 -3.96
N VAL A 303 4.63 -4.17 -4.55
CA VAL A 303 4.04 -3.24 -5.52
C VAL A 303 3.54 -3.98 -6.79
N TYR A 304 4.30 -4.97 -7.26
CA TYR A 304 3.88 -5.77 -8.43
C TYR A 304 2.70 -6.69 -8.09
N VAL A 305 2.76 -7.37 -6.94
CA VAL A 305 1.66 -8.25 -6.50
C VAL A 305 0.36 -7.46 -6.39
N ASP A 306 0.42 -6.30 -5.77
CA ASP A 306 -0.72 -5.44 -5.58
C ASP A 306 -1.28 -4.94 -6.91
N THR A 307 -0.46 -4.26 -7.71
CA THR A 307 -0.96 -3.50 -8.86
C THR A 307 -1.01 -4.32 -10.14
N LEU A 308 0.08 -5.04 -10.48
CA LEU A 308 0.10 -5.78 -11.75
C LEU A 308 -0.74 -7.07 -11.70
N PHE A 309 -0.95 -7.66 -10.51
CA PHE A 309 -1.79 -8.86 -10.40
C PHE A 309 -3.19 -8.52 -9.90
N ILE A 310 -3.33 -7.97 -8.68
CA ILE A 310 -4.66 -7.82 -8.06
C ILE A 310 -5.47 -6.69 -8.71
N CYS A 311 -4.88 -5.51 -8.91
CA CYS A 311 -5.60 -4.42 -9.60
C CYS A 311 -5.92 -4.75 -11.05
N SER A 312 -5.01 -5.45 -11.77
CA SER A 312 -5.30 -5.91 -13.13
C SER A 312 -6.43 -6.93 -13.18
N ALA A 313 -6.51 -7.82 -12.19
CA ALA A 313 -7.64 -8.74 -12.05
C ALA A 313 -8.98 -7.99 -11.98
N SER A 314 -9.05 -6.95 -11.15
CA SER A 314 -10.24 -6.09 -11.07
C SER A 314 -10.52 -5.35 -12.37
N ALA A 315 -9.48 -4.82 -13.01
CA ALA A 315 -9.62 -4.12 -14.29
C ALA A 315 -10.20 -5.04 -15.39
N PHE A 316 -9.70 -6.26 -15.47
CA PHE A 316 -10.21 -7.24 -16.46
C PHE A 316 -11.63 -7.67 -16.14
N ILE A 317 -12.03 -7.84 -14.89
CA ILE A 317 -13.41 -8.12 -14.52
C ILE A 317 -14.33 -7.02 -15.06
N VAL A 318 -14.01 -5.75 -14.81
CA VAL A 318 -14.84 -4.61 -15.24
C VAL A 318 -14.82 -4.40 -16.76
N LEU A 319 -13.66 -4.52 -17.39
CA LEU A 319 -13.52 -4.23 -18.83
C LEU A 319 -14.08 -5.35 -19.73
N LEU A 320 -14.11 -6.60 -19.25
CA LEU A 320 -14.66 -7.72 -20.01
C LEU A 320 -16.20 -7.73 -20.07
N THR A 321 -16.90 -7.12 -19.11
CA THR A 321 -18.35 -6.89 -19.22
C THR A 321 -18.69 -5.81 -20.22
N GLY A 322 -17.83 -4.79 -20.35
CA GLY A 322 -17.94 -3.71 -21.34
C GLY A 322 -18.97 -2.62 -21.02
N ASP A 323 -19.81 -2.81 -20.00
CA ASP A 323 -20.96 -1.94 -19.71
C ASP A 323 -20.70 -0.86 -18.66
N TYR A 324 -19.45 -0.69 -18.22
CA TYR A 324 -19.05 0.24 -17.17
C TYR A 324 -19.50 1.70 -17.38
N ALA A 325 -19.66 2.13 -18.64
CA ALA A 325 -20.10 3.49 -18.97
C ALA A 325 -21.63 3.66 -19.03
N SER A 326 -22.39 2.56 -19.24
CA SER A 326 -23.83 2.59 -19.45
C SER A 326 -24.64 2.35 -18.18
N THR A 327 -24.06 1.69 -17.18
CA THR A 327 -24.75 1.32 -15.94
C THR A 327 -25.01 2.49 -14.99
N GLY A 328 -24.22 3.58 -15.07
CA GLY A 328 -24.21 4.66 -14.09
C GLY A 328 -23.67 4.26 -12.70
N LEU A 329 -23.18 3.01 -12.54
CA LEU A 329 -22.60 2.49 -11.32
C LEU A 329 -21.11 2.82 -11.25
N THR A 330 -20.57 2.82 -10.02
CA THR A 330 -19.14 3.04 -9.76
C THR A 330 -18.68 2.27 -8.52
N GLY A 331 -17.36 2.17 -8.33
CA GLY A 331 -16.81 1.54 -7.15
C GLY A 331 -17.25 0.09 -6.98
N ILE A 332 -17.61 -0.28 -5.75
CA ILE A 332 -17.95 -1.67 -5.43
C ILE A 332 -19.27 -2.13 -6.06
N GLU A 333 -20.22 -1.22 -6.25
CA GLU A 333 -21.52 -1.54 -6.85
C GLU A 333 -21.34 -1.99 -8.31
N LEU A 334 -20.44 -1.35 -9.06
CA LEU A 334 -20.09 -1.77 -10.42
C LEU A 334 -19.46 -3.16 -10.42
N VAL A 335 -18.49 -3.45 -9.55
CA VAL A 335 -17.87 -4.78 -9.47
C VAL A 335 -18.87 -5.87 -9.08
N GLN A 336 -19.81 -5.56 -8.21
CA GLN A 336 -20.90 -6.48 -7.84
C GLN A 336 -21.81 -6.76 -9.04
N TRP A 337 -22.13 -5.73 -9.81
CA TRP A 337 -22.92 -5.85 -11.02
C TRP A 337 -22.19 -6.68 -12.09
N ASP A 338 -20.91 -6.38 -12.34
CA ASP A 338 -20.09 -7.11 -13.32
C ASP A 338 -20.00 -8.60 -12.99
N LEU A 339 -19.72 -8.94 -11.74
CA LEU A 339 -19.65 -10.34 -11.34
C LEU A 339 -21.00 -11.05 -11.36
N ALA A 340 -22.10 -10.31 -11.20
CA ALA A 340 -23.44 -10.88 -11.34
C ALA A 340 -23.75 -11.31 -12.79
N GLN A 341 -23.12 -10.70 -13.80
CA GLN A 341 -23.26 -11.12 -15.20
C GLN A 341 -22.67 -12.52 -15.43
N TYR A 342 -21.61 -12.90 -14.70
CA TYR A 342 -20.95 -14.21 -14.83
C TYR A 342 -21.53 -15.26 -13.88
N PHE A 343 -21.82 -14.89 -12.63
CA PHE A 343 -22.17 -15.84 -11.55
C PHE A 343 -23.62 -15.71 -11.06
N GLY A 344 -24.41 -14.82 -11.70
CA GLY A 344 -25.82 -14.63 -11.37
C GLY A 344 -26.06 -13.87 -10.04
N PRO A 345 -27.32 -13.86 -9.54
CA PRO A 345 -27.77 -12.98 -8.46
C PRO A 345 -27.13 -13.25 -7.08
N MET A 346 -26.38 -14.33 -6.94
CA MET A 346 -25.64 -14.61 -5.71
C MET A 346 -24.27 -13.92 -5.66
N ALA A 347 -23.75 -13.47 -6.80
CA ALA A 347 -22.43 -12.85 -6.89
C ALA A 347 -22.30 -11.59 -6.02
N PRO A 348 -23.25 -10.64 -5.98
CA PRO A 348 -23.13 -9.47 -5.08
C PRO A 348 -22.92 -9.83 -3.62
N LYS A 349 -23.57 -10.90 -3.14
CA LYS A 349 -23.40 -11.40 -1.77
C LYS A 349 -22.02 -11.98 -1.52
N ALA A 350 -21.52 -12.79 -2.46
CA ALA A 350 -20.18 -13.35 -2.40
C ALA A 350 -19.10 -12.25 -2.46
N VAL A 351 -19.27 -11.24 -3.33
CA VAL A 351 -18.39 -10.07 -3.42
C VAL A 351 -18.40 -9.27 -2.12
N SER A 352 -19.55 -9.13 -1.45
CA SER A 352 -19.62 -8.44 -0.17
C SER A 352 -18.81 -9.13 0.92
N ILE A 353 -18.77 -10.45 0.95
CA ILE A 353 -17.91 -11.22 1.85
C ILE A 353 -16.44 -11.00 1.49
N LEU A 354 -16.12 -11.04 0.22
CA LEU A 354 -14.76 -10.89 -0.29
C LEU A 354 -14.22 -9.49 0.02
N ILE A 355 -14.98 -8.44 -0.28
CA ILE A 355 -14.58 -7.06 0.03
C ILE A 355 -14.50 -6.81 1.54
N PHE A 356 -15.35 -7.46 2.34
CA PHE A 356 -15.22 -7.41 3.79
C PHE A 356 -13.87 -7.96 4.25
N LEU A 357 -13.41 -9.09 3.72
CA LEU A 357 -12.12 -9.66 4.08
C LEU A 357 -10.97 -8.72 3.69
N PHE A 358 -10.97 -8.21 2.46
CA PHE A 358 -9.96 -7.27 1.97
C PHE A 358 -9.91 -5.98 2.79
N ALA A 359 -11.06 -5.35 2.97
CA ALA A 359 -11.16 -4.10 3.69
C ALA A 359 -10.85 -4.27 5.19
N PHE A 360 -11.27 -5.37 5.79
CA PHE A 360 -11.04 -5.63 7.20
C PHE A 360 -9.56 -5.87 7.51
N THR A 361 -8.83 -6.59 6.64
CA THR A 361 -7.37 -6.73 6.77
C THR A 361 -6.66 -5.39 6.63
N SER A 362 -7.14 -4.53 5.71
CA SER A 362 -6.59 -3.17 5.55
C SER A 362 -6.87 -2.28 6.76
N LEU A 363 -8.06 -2.35 7.37
CA LEU A 363 -8.36 -1.64 8.62
C LEU A 363 -7.34 -1.95 9.72
N ILE A 364 -6.97 -3.22 9.85
CA ILE A 364 -6.01 -3.70 10.84
C ILE A 364 -4.58 -3.27 10.48
N GLY A 365 -4.18 -3.40 9.22
CA GLY A 365 -2.86 -2.98 8.73
C GLY A 365 -2.65 -1.47 8.86
N ASN A 366 -3.66 -0.68 8.50
CA ASN A 366 -3.65 0.77 8.61
C ASN A 366 -3.51 1.25 10.06
N TYR A 367 -4.25 0.62 10.99
CA TYR A 367 -4.09 0.89 12.41
C TYR A 367 -2.64 0.70 12.87
N TYR A 368 -2.00 -0.37 12.42
CA TYR A 368 -0.64 -0.67 12.78
C TYR A 368 0.34 0.45 12.42
N TYR A 369 0.23 1.02 11.23
CA TYR A 369 1.06 2.17 10.83
C TYR A 369 0.86 3.38 11.75
N GLY A 370 -0.39 3.65 12.11
CA GLY A 370 -0.69 4.72 13.07
C GLY A 370 -0.13 4.46 14.46
N GLU A 371 -0.27 3.24 14.98
CA GLU A 371 0.24 2.87 16.32
C GLU A 371 1.75 3.05 16.45
N ILE A 372 2.54 2.62 15.44
CA ILE A 372 4.00 2.83 15.43
C ILE A 372 4.34 4.31 15.52
N ASN A 373 3.63 5.14 14.77
CA ASN A 373 3.92 6.57 14.67
C ASN A 373 3.43 7.35 15.90
N ILE A 374 2.33 6.97 16.52
CA ILE A 374 1.94 7.50 17.84
C ILE A 374 3.02 7.12 18.89
N GLY A 375 3.52 5.87 18.86
CA GLY A 375 4.61 5.43 19.72
C GLY A 375 5.93 6.16 19.47
N HIS A 376 6.17 6.69 18.26
CA HIS A 376 7.31 7.57 17.97
C HIS A 376 7.18 8.95 18.60
N LEU A 377 5.95 9.48 18.66
CA LEU A 377 5.67 10.82 19.23
C LEU A 377 5.69 10.80 20.76
N THR A 378 5.21 9.71 21.37
CA THR A 378 5.06 9.64 22.82
C THR A 378 5.03 8.20 23.34
N HIS A 379 5.61 8.00 24.53
CA HIS A 379 5.57 6.72 25.25
C HIS A 379 4.38 6.61 26.23
N LYS A 380 3.54 7.67 26.33
CA LYS A 380 2.36 7.67 27.20
C LYS A 380 1.25 6.83 26.60
N LYS A 381 0.51 6.10 27.44
CA LYS A 381 -0.59 5.22 26.97
C LYS A 381 -1.86 5.97 26.56
N TRP A 382 -2.13 7.15 27.14
CA TRP A 382 -3.38 7.87 26.89
C TRP A 382 -3.53 8.36 25.44
N PRO A 383 -2.47 8.86 24.72
CA PRO A 383 -2.62 9.24 23.32
C PRO A 383 -2.93 8.06 22.40
N LEU A 384 -2.37 6.88 22.71
CA LEU A 384 -2.69 5.65 21.96
C LEU A 384 -4.16 5.25 22.16
N ASN A 385 -4.69 5.36 23.39
CA ASN A 385 -6.09 5.07 23.66
C ASN A 385 -7.01 6.09 22.99
N LEU A 386 -6.65 7.39 23.03
CA LEU A 386 -7.36 8.42 22.29
C LEU A 386 -7.39 8.12 20.78
N PHE A 387 -6.23 7.74 20.22
CA PHE A 387 -6.11 7.37 18.82
C PHE A 387 -7.04 6.19 18.45
N ARG A 388 -7.13 5.16 19.30
CA ARG A 388 -8.07 4.04 19.12
C ARG A 388 -9.54 4.48 19.12
N VAL A 389 -9.91 5.39 20.01
CA VAL A 389 -11.25 5.96 20.02
C VAL A 389 -11.54 6.75 18.74
N LEU A 390 -10.61 7.59 18.30
CA LEU A 390 -10.74 8.35 17.05
C LEU A 390 -10.88 7.43 15.83
N ILE A 391 -10.11 6.34 15.77
CA ILE A 391 -10.26 5.34 14.72
C ILE A 391 -11.66 4.71 14.74
N ALA A 392 -12.16 4.31 15.91
CA ALA A 392 -13.50 3.75 16.03
C ALA A 392 -14.59 4.72 15.52
N VAL A 393 -14.46 6.01 15.88
CA VAL A 393 -15.35 7.06 15.37
C VAL A 393 -15.26 7.20 13.85
N MET A 394 -14.04 7.18 13.29
CA MET A 394 -13.82 7.33 11.85
C MET A 394 -14.27 6.11 11.04
N ILE A 395 -14.13 4.90 11.56
CA ILE A 395 -14.70 3.69 10.94
C ILE A 395 -16.22 3.79 10.88
N PHE A 396 -16.85 4.18 11.98
CA PHE A 396 -18.31 4.35 12.03
C PHE A 396 -18.78 5.48 11.10
N TRP A 397 -18.14 6.65 11.15
CA TRP A 397 -18.46 7.78 10.28
C TRP A 397 -18.27 7.42 8.80
N GLY A 398 -17.18 6.76 8.44
CA GLY A 398 -16.91 6.32 7.09
C GLY A 398 -18.01 5.43 6.51
N SER A 399 -18.59 4.56 7.34
CA SER A 399 -19.68 3.66 6.92
C SER A 399 -20.93 4.40 6.45
N ILE A 400 -21.18 5.61 6.93
CA ILE A 400 -22.38 6.42 6.60
C ILE A 400 -22.07 7.63 5.71
N ALA A 401 -20.79 7.96 5.53
CA ALA A 401 -20.33 9.11 4.75
C ALA A 401 -20.57 8.94 3.26
N ASP A 402 -20.53 10.06 2.52
CA ASP A 402 -20.65 10.07 1.06
C ASP A 402 -19.34 9.59 0.42
N LEU A 403 -19.46 8.72 -0.60
CA LEU A 403 -18.33 8.12 -1.31
C LEU A 403 -17.33 9.17 -1.85
N PRO A 404 -17.74 10.25 -2.57
CA PRO A 404 -16.83 11.24 -3.10
C PRO A 404 -16.00 11.95 -2.03
N LEU A 405 -16.61 12.30 -0.90
CA LEU A 405 -15.94 13.00 0.20
C LEU A 405 -14.82 12.13 0.79
N VAL A 406 -15.11 10.86 1.05
CA VAL A 406 -14.14 9.94 1.67
C VAL A 406 -12.93 9.72 0.77
N TRP A 407 -13.14 9.54 -0.54
CA TRP A 407 -12.05 9.38 -1.51
C TRP A 407 -11.27 10.68 -1.76
N ASN A 408 -11.93 11.84 -1.79
CA ASN A 408 -11.24 13.12 -1.92
C ASN A 408 -10.37 13.45 -0.70
N LEU A 409 -10.82 13.12 0.50
CA LEU A 409 -9.99 13.21 1.71
C LEU A 409 -8.79 12.26 1.65
N ALA A 410 -8.98 11.03 1.18
CA ALA A 410 -7.88 10.09 1.01
C ALA A 410 -6.82 10.63 0.04
N ASP A 411 -7.23 11.13 -1.12
CA ASP A 411 -6.33 11.73 -2.11
C ASP A 411 -5.55 12.94 -1.54
N LEU A 412 -6.20 13.78 -0.74
CA LEU A 412 -5.57 14.96 -0.13
C LEU A 412 -4.46 14.56 0.86
N PHE A 413 -4.77 13.66 1.78
CA PHE A 413 -3.81 13.24 2.81
C PHE A 413 -2.68 12.40 2.21
N MET A 414 -2.97 11.57 1.20
CA MET A 414 -1.97 10.87 0.39
C MET A 414 -0.97 11.84 -0.24
N ALA A 415 -1.45 12.93 -0.82
CA ALA A 415 -0.58 13.94 -1.43
C ALA A 415 0.40 14.54 -0.40
N PHE A 416 -0.04 14.88 0.80
CA PHE A 416 0.84 15.38 1.85
C PHE A 416 1.86 14.36 2.34
N MET A 417 1.48 13.08 2.43
CA MET A 417 2.40 12.02 2.78
C MET A 417 3.50 11.87 1.71
N VAL A 418 3.12 11.84 0.44
CA VAL A 418 4.07 11.77 -0.69
C VAL A 418 5.04 12.94 -0.68
N LEU A 419 4.56 14.17 -0.52
CA LEU A 419 5.42 15.37 -0.46
C LEU A 419 6.49 15.25 0.62
N THR A 420 6.09 14.78 1.79
CA THR A 420 7.01 14.66 2.94
C THR A 420 7.96 13.49 2.77
N ASN A 421 7.48 12.33 2.35
CA ASN A 421 8.29 11.12 2.26
C ASN A 421 9.24 11.11 1.07
N VAL A 422 8.74 11.41 -0.15
CA VAL A 422 9.58 11.35 -1.36
C VAL A 422 10.74 12.33 -1.26
N THR A 423 10.51 13.52 -0.73
CA THR A 423 11.58 14.49 -0.48
C THR A 423 12.65 13.92 0.48
N ALA A 424 12.24 13.25 1.55
CA ALA A 424 13.16 12.64 2.51
C ALA A 424 14.01 11.53 1.89
N ILE A 425 13.38 10.62 1.12
CA ILE A 425 14.11 9.50 0.53
C ILE A 425 15.04 9.93 -0.61
N LEU A 426 14.73 11.02 -1.33
CA LEU A 426 15.66 11.62 -2.28
C LEU A 426 16.93 12.12 -1.59
N LEU A 427 16.82 12.80 -0.46
CA LEU A 427 17.96 13.30 0.33
C LEU A 427 18.80 12.17 0.93
N LEU A 428 18.18 11.07 1.34
CA LEU A 428 18.84 9.91 1.96
C LEU A 428 19.28 8.84 0.95
N PHE A 429 18.95 8.97 -0.32
CA PHE A 429 19.24 7.99 -1.35
C PHE A 429 20.73 7.55 -1.46
N PRO A 430 21.73 8.43 -1.25
CA PRO A 430 23.14 8.02 -1.28
C PRO A 430 23.47 6.84 -0.35
N GLN A 431 22.76 6.71 0.79
CA GLN A 431 22.94 5.60 1.72
C GLN A 431 22.37 4.29 1.16
N VAL A 432 21.19 4.35 0.53
CA VAL A 432 20.58 3.20 -0.15
C VAL A 432 21.50 2.68 -1.26
N ARG A 433 22.06 3.59 -2.05
CA ARG A 433 22.99 3.23 -3.13
C ARG A 433 24.24 2.52 -2.61
N THR A 434 24.80 3.00 -1.50
CA THR A 434 25.97 2.35 -0.86
C THR A 434 25.59 0.98 -0.31
N CYS A 435 24.44 0.87 0.34
CA CYS A 435 23.91 -0.39 0.84
C CYS A 435 23.63 -1.41 -0.27
N LEU A 436 23.03 -0.97 -1.39
CA LEU A 436 22.81 -1.83 -2.56
C LEU A 436 24.13 -2.33 -3.16
N LYS A 437 25.13 -1.45 -3.28
CA LYS A 437 26.45 -1.83 -3.78
C LYS A 437 27.10 -2.87 -2.87
N ASP A 438 27.04 -2.73 -1.55
CA ASP A 438 27.57 -3.73 -0.62
C ASP A 438 26.90 -5.09 -0.81
N TYR A 439 25.57 -5.11 -0.95
CA TYR A 439 24.81 -6.33 -1.24
C TYR A 439 25.27 -7.01 -2.54
N GLU A 440 25.43 -6.22 -3.60
CA GLU A 440 25.91 -6.70 -4.90
C GLU A 440 27.36 -7.24 -4.84
N ASP A 441 28.25 -6.54 -4.15
CA ASP A 441 29.64 -6.92 -3.99
C ASP A 441 29.77 -8.25 -3.19
N GLN A 442 28.92 -8.47 -2.19
CA GLN A 442 28.86 -9.73 -1.44
C GLN A 442 28.33 -10.88 -2.29
N LEU A 443 27.28 -10.67 -3.09
CA LEU A 443 26.77 -11.67 -4.03
C LEU A 443 27.81 -12.03 -5.09
N ALA A 444 28.56 -11.04 -5.62
CA ALA A 444 29.62 -11.25 -6.60
C ALA A 444 30.79 -12.11 -6.03
N LYS A 445 31.00 -12.05 -4.72
CA LYS A 445 31.97 -12.93 -4.01
C LYS A 445 31.41 -14.32 -3.69
N GLY A 446 30.19 -14.65 -4.14
CA GLY A 446 29.56 -15.96 -3.91
C GLY A 446 28.88 -16.10 -2.54
N ILE A 447 28.75 -15.03 -1.77
CA ILE A 447 28.06 -15.03 -0.47
C ILE A 447 26.55 -15.12 -0.74
N LYS A 448 25.93 -16.25 -0.40
CA LYS A 448 24.50 -16.50 -0.66
C LYS A 448 23.56 -15.68 0.25
N LEU A 449 24.01 -15.38 1.46
CA LEU A 449 23.29 -14.60 2.47
C LEU A 449 24.12 -13.38 2.88
N PRO A 450 24.06 -12.27 2.13
CA PRO A 450 24.78 -11.06 2.48
C PRO A 450 24.40 -10.55 3.87
N ILE A 451 25.38 -10.10 4.63
CA ILE A 451 25.23 -9.53 5.98
C ILE A 451 25.63 -8.06 5.93
N PHE A 452 24.82 -7.19 6.45
CA PHE A 452 25.07 -5.76 6.46
C PHE A 452 25.75 -5.31 7.77
N HIS A 453 26.77 -4.45 7.63
CA HIS A 453 27.41 -3.76 8.73
C HIS A 453 27.39 -2.25 8.50
N LYS A 454 26.99 -1.47 9.50
CA LYS A 454 26.90 0.00 9.37
C LYS A 454 28.24 0.66 8.97
N LYS A 455 29.37 0.00 9.21
CA LYS A 455 30.70 0.47 8.78
C LYS A 455 30.85 0.70 7.26
N VAL A 456 30.01 0.05 6.47
CA VAL A 456 29.95 0.24 5.00
C VAL A 456 29.52 1.67 4.65
N LEU A 457 28.68 2.29 5.49
CA LEU A 457 28.16 3.63 5.27
C LEU A 457 29.15 4.70 5.74
N LYS A 458 29.38 5.71 4.90
CA LYS A 458 30.21 6.86 5.23
C LYS A 458 29.62 7.68 6.38
N ASN A 459 28.30 7.86 6.40
CA ASN A 459 27.59 8.53 7.48
C ASN A 459 26.79 7.50 8.28
N GLN A 460 27.24 7.25 9.52
CA GLN A 460 26.61 6.29 10.43
C GLN A 460 25.72 6.97 11.48
N LYS A 461 25.57 8.30 11.41
CA LYS A 461 24.81 9.08 12.39
C LYS A 461 23.36 8.59 12.43
N GLY A 462 22.88 8.30 13.65
CA GLY A 462 21.50 7.86 13.88
C GLY A 462 21.20 6.40 13.53
N ILE A 463 22.21 5.61 13.13
CA ILE A 463 22.08 4.17 12.90
C ILE A 463 22.44 3.45 14.20
N VAL A 464 21.43 2.92 14.89
CA VAL A 464 21.56 2.29 16.21
C VAL A 464 21.68 0.77 16.18
N TRP A 465 21.35 0.15 15.05
CA TRP A 465 21.47 -1.28 14.79
C TRP A 465 22.60 -1.53 13.79
N TRP A 466 22.87 -2.78 13.45
CA TRP A 466 23.85 -3.19 12.44
C TRP A 466 25.32 -3.09 12.90
N ASP A 467 25.56 -3.31 14.20
CA ASP A 467 26.89 -3.48 14.78
C ASP A 467 27.30 -4.95 14.80
N ASP A 468 28.60 -5.20 14.96
CA ASP A 468 29.15 -6.55 15.06
C ASP A 468 28.53 -7.35 16.23
N GLU A 469 28.23 -6.70 17.36
CA GLU A 469 27.61 -7.31 18.55
C GLU A 469 26.17 -7.77 18.29
N ASN A 470 25.42 -7.00 17.51
CA ASN A 470 23.99 -7.24 17.24
C ASN A 470 23.75 -8.23 16.10
N ASN A 471 24.64 -8.26 15.08
CA ASN A 471 24.51 -9.15 13.93
C ASN A 471 24.96 -10.58 14.20
N PHE A 472 25.88 -10.80 15.14
CA PHE A 472 26.45 -12.14 15.41
C PHE A 472 25.48 -13.09 16.13
N ASN A 473 24.50 -12.58 16.86
CA ASN A 473 23.52 -13.43 17.54
C ASN A 473 22.52 -14.07 16.59
N GLY A 474 22.26 -13.46 15.40
CA GLY A 474 21.42 -14.04 14.34
C GLY A 474 22.16 -14.99 13.38
N ALA A 475 23.48 -14.85 13.22
CA ALA A 475 24.28 -15.67 12.30
C ALA A 475 24.79 -17.00 12.91
N LYS A 476 24.53 -17.23 14.21
CA LYS A 476 24.88 -18.50 14.90
C LYS A 476 23.75 -19.53 14.89
N LYS A 477 22.68 -19.25 14.14
CA LYS A 477 21.52 -20.13 13.96
C LYS A 477 21.22 -20.27 12.47
#